data_df00875aebb4381005d500cb9f279508
#
_entry.id   df00875aebb4381005d500cb9f279508
#
_cell.length_a   1.000
_cell.length_b   1.000
_cell.length_c   1.000
_cell.angle_alpha   90.00
_cell.angle_beta   90.00
_cell.angle_gamma   90.00
#
_symmetry.space_group_name_H-M   'P 1'
#
loop_
_entity.id
_entity.type
_entity.pdbx_description
1 polymer ?
#
loop_
_entity_poly.entity_id
_entity_poly.type
_entity_poly.pdbx_seq_one_letter_code
_entity_poly.pdbx_strand_id
1 'polypeptide(L)'
;MKTYPTNENQRLLSQIAAQRIGCPPFPEPCTSIGFVRADTNALVGGVTFAGYTGSEIWGSIWVDDPIMWTRTNLRHMFDYPFNVCKVRRLAAIVKGDNNKSLRVIKKMRFQQEGVSRQFFGPETDGVLFEMLREECKWIDHG
;
A
#
# COMPACT_ATOMS: atom_id res chain seq x y z
N MET A 1 -7.73 -3.48 -21.03
CA MET A 1 -8.62 -2.86 -20.04
C MET A 1 -7.87 -1.79 -19.28
N LYS A 2 -8.35 -0.56 -19.32
CA LYS A 2 -7.66 0.55 -18.68
C LYS A 2 -8.14 0.77 -17.26
N THR A 3 -7.18 1.12 -16.40
CA THR A 3 -7.43 1.65 -15.06
C THR A 3 -6.73 2.99 -14.95
N TYR A 4 -7.16 3.80 -13.99
CA TYR A 4 -6.51 5.07 -13.71
C TYR A 4 -6.55 5.36 -12.21
N PRO A 5 -5.57 6.13 -11.68
CA PRO A 5 -5.56 6.47 -10.26
C PRO A 5 -6.54 7.59 -9.96
N THR A 6 -7.05 7.59 -8.73
CA THR A 6 -7.86 8.69 -8.21
C THR A 6 -7.45 9.01 -6.78
N ASN A 7 -7.46 10.29 -6.44
CA ASN A 7 -7.27 10.75 -5.07
C ASN A 7 -8.49 11.55 -4.56
N GLU A 8 -9.57 11.48 -5.29
CA GLU A 8 -10.82 12.14 -4.90
C GLU A 8 -11.46 11.42 -3.72
N ASN A 9 -12.09 12.18 -2.82
CA ASN A 9 -12.77 11.67 -1.65
C ASN A 9 -11.85 10.84 -0.74
N GLN A 10 -10.84 11.48 -0.20
CA GLN A 10 -9.83 10.85 0.67
C GLN A 10 -10.45 10.09 1.84
N ARG A 11 -11.50 10.64 2.44
CA ARG A 11 -12.16 10.00 3.57
C ARG A 11 -12.77 8.67 3.18
N LEU A 12 -13.48 8.62 2.05
CA LEU A 12 -14.08 7.39 1.56
C LEU A 12 -13.03 6.35 1.19
N LEU A 13 -11.97 6.78 0.49
CA LEU A 13 -10.89 5.88 0.08
C LEU A 13 -10.21 5.22 1.29
N SER A 14 -9.93 5.99 2.35
CA SER A 14 -9.30 5.43 3.55
C SER A 14 -10.26 4.52 4.32
N GLN A 15 -11.55 4.82 4.33
CA GLN A 15 -12.56 3.96 4.96
C GLN A 15 -12.69 2.62 4.23
N ILE A 16 -12.72 2.65 2.91
CA ILE A 16 -12.77 1.43 2.10
C ILE A 16 -11.51 0.59 2.34
N ALA A 17 -10.33 1.22 2.35
CA ALA A 17 -9.07 0.54 2.61
C ALA A 17 -9.10 -0.18 3.97
N ALA A 18 -9.50 0.51 5.03
CA ALA A 18 -9.59 -0.08 6.37
C ALA A 18 -10.56 -1.25 6.40
N GLN A 19 -11.71 -1.13 5.74
CA GLN A 19 -12.71 -2.19 5.66
C GLN A 19 -12.17 -3.41 4.91
N ARG A 20 -11.51 -3.20 3.76
CA ARG A 20 -10.97 -4.29 2.95
C ARG A 20 -9.82 -5.03 3.65
N ILE A 21 -8.97 -4.29 4.36
CA ILE A 21 -7.82 -4.85 5.08
C ILE A 21 -8.27 -5.48 6.40
N GLY A 22 -9.37 -5.01 6.98
CA GLY A 22 -9.86 -5.48 8.25
C GLY A 22 -9.10 -4.89 9.43
N CYS A 23 -8.76 -3.61 9.34
CA CYS A 23 -8.05 -2.90 10.39
C CYS A 23 -8.87 -1.71 10.90
N PRO A 24 -8.51 -1.14 12.06
CA PRO A 24 -9.13 0.10 12.54
C PRO A 24 -8.92 1.24 11.53
N PRO A 25 -9.71 2.33 11.64
CA PRO A 25 -9.50 3.49 10.79
C PRO A 25 -8.06 4.00 10.86
N PHE A 26 -7.54 4.43 9.72
CA PHE A 26 -6.16 4.95 9.65
C PHE A 26 -6.03 6.23 10.46
N PRO A 27 -4.90 6.42 11.17
CA PRO A 27 -4.66 7.68 11.89
C PRO A 27 -4.48 8.83 10.90
N GLU A 28 -4.98 9.99 11.30
CA GLU A 28 -4.75 11.22 10.55
C GLU A 28 -3.40 11.84 10.96
N PRO A 29 -2.65 12.43 10.04
CA PRO A 29 -2.97 12.56 8.61
C PRO A 29 -2.68 11.25 7.84
N CYS A 30 -3.51 10.98 6.85
CA CYS A 30 -3.27 9.88 5.92
C CYS A 30 -3.67 10.32 4.50
N THR A 31 -3.10 9.64 3.51
CA THR A 31 -3.36 9.93 2.09
C THR A 31 -3.65 8.62 1.37
N SER A 32 -4.69 8.61 0.56
CA SER A 32 -5.09 7.42 -0.18
C SER A 32 -5.05 7.66 -1.69
N ILE A 33 -4.69 6.60 -2.42
CA ILE A 33 -4.82 6.54 -3.86
C ILE A 33 -5.69 5.34 -4.17
N GLY A 34 -6.79 5.55 -4.91
CA GLY A 34 -7.60 4.47 -5.43
C GLY A 34 -7.30 4.24 -6.89
N PHE A 35 -7.57 3.03 -7.38
CA PHE A 35 -7.42 2.69 -8.79
C PHE A 35 -8.78 2.24 -9.31
N VAL A 36 -9.16 2.76 -10.48
CA VAL A 36 -10.53 2.69 -11.00
C VAL A 36 -10.50 2.07 -12.40
N ARG A 37 -11.47 1.20 -12.70
CA ARG A 37 -11.68 0.73 -14.07
C ARG A 37 -12.30 1.86 -14.90
N ALA A 38 -11.71 2.12 -16.05
CA ALA A 38 -12.18 3.22 -16.90
C ALA A 38 -13.58 2.98 -17.48
N ASP A 39 -13.97 1.72 -17.70
CA ASP A 39 -15.25 1.37 -18.33
C ASP A 39 -16.44 1.40 -17.34
N THR A 40 -16.21 1.14 -16.07
CA THR A 40 -17.30 1.02 -15.08
C THR A 40 -17.20 2.03 -13.94
N ASN A 41 -16.07 2.73 -13.78
CA ASN A 41 -15.76 3.58 -12.63
C ASN A 41 -15.70 2.81 -11.30
N ALA A 42 -15.58 1.50 -11.36
CA ALA A 42 -15.49 0.69 -10.15
C ALA A 42 -14.06 0.72 -9.59
N LEU A 43 -13.93 0.87 -8.28
CA LEU A 43 -12.64 0.73 -7.61
C LEU A 43 -12.16 -0.71 -7.69
N VAL A 44 -10.92 -0.90 -8.10
CA VAL A 44 -10.29 -2.23 -8.22
C VAL A 44 -9.26 -2.47 -7.13
N GLY A 45 -8.84 -1.45 -6.43
CA GLY A 45 -7.87 -1.52 -5.35
C GLY A 45 -7.41 -0.15 -4.92
N GLY A 46 -6.45 -0.11 -4.03
CA GLY A 46 -5.90 1.15 -3.57
C GLY A 46 -4.78 0.98 -2.56
N VAL A 47 -4.24 2.11 -2.15
CA VAL A 47 -3.22 2.18 -1.11
C VAL A 47 -3.52 3.38 -0.21
N THR A 48 -3.30 3.20 1.09
CA THR A 48 -3.39 4.29 2.06
C THR A 48 -2.06 4.44 2.76
N PHE A 49 -1.54 5.66 2.80
CA PHE A 49 -0.28 6.00 3.45
C PHE A 49 -0.56 6.75 4.74
N ALA A 50 0.09 6.35 5.83
CA ALA A 50 -0.06 6.96 7.14
C ALA A 50 1.26 6.85 7.92
N GLY A 51 1.35 7.55 9.06
CA GLY A 51 2.51 7.44 9.94
C GLY A 51 3.76 8.09 9.40
N TYR A 52 3.62 9.21 8.68
CA TYR A 52 4.77 9.93 8.13
C TYR A 52 5.63 10.52 9.25
N THR A 53 6.94 10.23 9.23
CA THR A 53 7.90 10.70 10.22
C THR A 53 8.94 11.66 9.65
N GLY A 54 8.88 11.95 8.35
CA GLY A 54 9.93 12.69 7.63
C GLY A 54 10.90 11.78 6.91
N SER A 55 11.15 10.58 7.43
CA SER A 55 12.06 9.60 6.81
C SER A 55 11.37 8.31 6.43
N GLU A 56 10.20 8.04 6.99
CA GLU A 56 9.44 6.81 6.80
C GLU A 56 7.96 7.11 6.65
N ILE A 57 7.26 6.25 5.92
CA ILE A 57 5.80 6.24 5.87
C ILE A 57 5.34 4.78 5.76
N TRP A 58 4.14 4.50 6.25
CA TRP A 58 3.53 3.18 6.18
C TRP A 58 2.51 3.13 5.06
N GLY A 59 2.56 2.08 4.25
CA GLY A 59 1.60 1.85 3.16
C GLY A 59 0.78 0.60 3.43
N SER A 60 -0.51 0.70 3.17
CA SER A 60 -1.45 -0.42 3.28
C SER A 60 -2.19 -0.56 1.96
N ILE A 61 -2.10 -1.73 1.33
CA ILE A 61 -2.61 -1.99 -0.02
C ILE A 61 -3.77 -2.98 0.06
N TRP A 62 -4.81 -2.72 -0.74
CA TRP A 62 -5.91 -3.66 -0.91
C TRP A 62 -6.22 -3.83 -2.40
N VAL A 63 -6.70 -5.01 -2.79
CA VAL A 63 -6.96 -5.35 -4.19
C VAL A 63 -8.26 -6.15 -4.28
N ASP A 64 -9.24 -5.63 -5.01
CA ASP A 64 -10.46 -6.36 -5.34
C ASP A 64 -10.32 -7.05 -6.70
N ASP A 65 -9.57 -6.46 -7.63
CA ASP A 65 -9.40 -6.99 -8.99
C ASP A 65 -7.92 -6.87 -9.39
N PRO A 66 -7.28 -8.01 -9.80
CA PRO A 66 -5.87 -8.00 -10.21
C PRO A 66 -5.52 -7.08 -11.38
N ILE A 67 -6.51 -6.57 -12.11
CA ILE A 67 -6.30 -5.60 -13.17
C ILE A 67 -5.58 -4.33 -12.66
N MET A 68 -5.62 -4.08 -11.35
CA MET A 68 -4.88 -3.00 -10.71
C MET A 68 -3.36 -3.11 -10.94
N TRP A 69 -2.84 -4.33 -11.08
CA TRP A 69 -1.39 -4.58 -11.15
C TRP A 69 -0.83 -4.26 -12.53
N THR A 70 -0.73 -2.97 -12.85
CA THR A 70 -0.03 -2.49 -14.04
C THR A 70 1.21 -1.72 -13.62
N ARG A 71 2.20 -1.65 -14.52
CA ARG A 71 3.41 -0.87 -14.26
C ARG A 71 3.09 0.60 -13.98
N THR A 72 2.14 1.16 -14.72
CA THR A 72 1.70 2.55 -14.52
C THR A 72 1.10 2.76 -13.13
N ASN A 73 0.24 1.87 -12.68
CA ASN A 73 -0.36 1.97 -11.34
C ASN A 73 0.68 1.79 -10.24
N LEU A 74 1.60 0.85 -10.40
CA LEU A 74 2.70 0.67 -9.45
C LEU A 74 3.58 1.92 -9.38
N ARG A 75 3.83 2.56 -10.52
CA ARG A 75 4.58 3.81 -10.55
C ARG A 75 3.85 4.90 -9.75
N HIS A 76 2.56 5.08 -9.95
CA HIS A 76 1.77 6.05 -9.18
C HIS A 76 1.81 5.74 -7.68
N MET A 77 1.67 4.46 -7.33
CA MET A 77 1.66 4.02 -5.94
C MET A 77 2.97 4.35 -5.23
N PHE A 78 4.11 4.07 -5.86
CA PHE A 78 5.42 4.27 -5.24
C PHE A 78 5.97 5.68 -5.41
N ASP A 79 5.51 6.41 -6.43
CA ASP A 79 5.91 7.79 -6.65
C ASP A 79 5.52 8.69 -5.47
N TYR A 80 4.34 8.45 -4.91
CA TYR A 80 3.87 9.29 -3.80
C TYR A 80 4.81 9.25 -2.59
N PRO A 81 5.11 8.10 -1.98
CA PRO A 81 5.98 8.10 -0.80
C PRO A 81 7.42 8.53 -1.13
N PHE A 82 7.98 8.10 -2.24
CA PHE A 82 9.40 8.33 -2.51
C PHE A 82 9.70 9.67 -3.18
N ASN A 83 8.83 10.15 -4.07
CA ASN A 83 9.10 11.38 -4.81
C ASN A 83 8.30 12.58 -4.30
N VAL A 84 7.10 12.37 -3.77
CA VAL A 84 6.28 13.45 -3.21
C VAL A 84 6.61 13.66 -1.73
N CYS A 85 6.52 12.61 -0.92
CA CYS A 85 6.84 12.68 0.51
C CYS A 85 8.34 12.66 0.78
N LYS A 86 9.12 12.16 -0.17
CA LYS A 86 10.59 12.08 -0.10
C LYS A 86 11.10 11.27 1.08
N VAL A 87 10.38 10.20 1.43
CA VAL A 87 10.84 9.29 2.48
C VAL A 87 12.01 8.46 1.96
N ARG A 88 12.85 7.99 2.88
CA ARG A 88 13.91 7.04 2.57
C ARG A 88 13.40 5.61 2.65
N ARG A 89 12.32 5.36 3.37
CA ARG A 89 11.83 4.02 3.67
C ARG A 89 10.30 4.00 3.64
N LEU A 90 9.77 3.00 2.93
CA LEU A 90 8.35 2.67 2.92
C LEU A 90 8.17 1.36 3.67
N ALA A 91 7.35 1.37 4.70
CA ALA A 91 7.08 0.21 5.53
C ALA A 91 5.68 -0.33 5.29
N ALA A 92 5.50 -1.61 5.50
CA ALA A 92 4.19 -2.28 5.43
C ALA A 92 4.19 -3.45 6.40
N ILE A 93 3.00 -3.77 6.93
CA ILE A 93 2.85 -4.95 7.78
C ILE A 93 1.70 -5.79 7.23
N VAL A 94 1.93 -7.10 7.13
CA VAL A 94 1.02 -8.05 6.52
C VAL A 94 0.67 -9.14 7.52
N LYS A 95 -0.59 -9.58 7.54
CA LYS A 95 -1.00 -10.71 8.37
C LYS A 95 -0.17 -11.94 8.03
N GLY A 96 0.40 -12.57 9.04
CA GLY A 96 1.30 -13.72 8.88
C GLY A 96 0.63 -14.94 8.24
N ASP A 97 -0.71 -15.03 8.31
CA ASP A 97 -1.47 -16.11 7.70
C ASP A 97 -2.02 -15.77 6.31
N ASN A 98 -1.78 -14.56 5.82
CA ASN A 98 -2.25 -14.13 4.50
C ASN A 98 -1.18 -14.42 3.44
N ASN A 99 -1.11 -15.69 3.00
CA ASN A 99 -0.09 -16.14 2.07
C ASN A 99 -0.12 -15.41 0.73
N LYS A 100 -1.30 -15.02 0.26
CA LYS A 100 -1.44 -14.29 -1.00
C LYS A 100 -0.78 -12.92 -0.90
N SER A 101 -1.07 -12.16 0.15
CA SER A 101 -0.46 -10.84 0.37
C SER A 101 1.04 -10.95 0.61
N LEU A 102 1.49 -11.97 1.33
CA LEU A 102 2.93 -12.20 1.55
C LEU A 102 3.66 -12.42 0.22
N ARG A 103 3.07 -13.18 -0.70
CA ARG A 103 3.67 -13.39 -2.02
C ARG A 103 3.71 -12.11 -2.84
N VAL A 104 2.63 -11.34 -2.82
CA VAL A 104 2.52 -10.10 -3.59
C VAL A 104 3.54 -9.07 -3.12
N ILE A 105 3.67 -8.88 -1.81
CA ILE A 105 4.60 -7.87 -1.27
C ILE A 105 6.05 -8.22 -1.59
N LYS A 106 6.39 -9.51 -1.58
CA LYS A 106 7.74 -9.95 -1.97
C LYS A 106 8.01 -9.71 -3.45
N LYS A 107 7.02 -9.92 -4.32
CA LYS A 107 7.13 -9.64 -5.75
C LYS A 107 7.32 -8.15 -6.03
N MET A 108 6.78 -7.29 -5.18
CA MET A 108 7.00 -5.85 -5.29
C MET A 108 8.39 -5.40 -4.84
N ARG A 109 9.22 -6.32 -4.36
CA ARG A 109 10.61 -6.09 -3.93
C ARG A 109 10.75 -5.50 -2.53
N PHE A 110 9.73 -5.63 -1.70
CA PHE A 110 9.89 -5.38 -0.27
C PHE A 110 10.73 -6.47 0.37
N GLN A 111 11.54 -6.09 1.36
CA GLN A 111 12.32 -7.04 2.14
C GLN A 111 11.66 -7.29 3.49
N GLN A 112 11.66 -8.53 3.93
CA GLN A 112 11.13 -8.88 5.24
C GLN A 112 12.14 -8.45 6.31
N GLU A 113 11.69 -7.64 7.26
CA GLU A 113 12.54 -7.07 8.31
C GLU A 113 12.25 -7.66 9.70
N GLY A 114 11.09 -8.25 9.90
CA GLY A 114 10.79 -8.80 11.21
C GLY A 114 9.37 -9.30 11.34
N VAL A 115 9.04 -9.68 12.57
CA VAL A 115 7.73 -10.17 12.96
C VAL A 115 7.26 -9.42 14.20
N SER A 116 6.05 -8.86 14.14
CA SER A 116 5.39 -8.26 15.29
C SER A 116 4.38 -9.26 15.84
N ARG A 117 4.70 -9.88 16.98
CA ARG A 117 3.87 -10.93 17.56
C ARG A 117 2.50 -10.38 17.95
N GLN A 118 1.45 -11.13 17.59
CA GLN A 118 0.06 -10.80 17.95
C GLN A 118 -0.40 -9.42 17.48
N PHE A 119 0.19 -8.90 16.40
CA PHE A 119 -0.15 -7.58 15.88
C PHE A 119 -1.61 -7.49 15.44
N PHE A 120 -2.12 -8.55 14.81
CA PHE A 120 -3.48 -8.59 14.27
C PHE A 120 -4.48 -9.35 15.16
N GLY A 121 -4.01 -9.94 16.26
CA GLY A 121 -4.85 -10.68 17.18
C GLY A 121 -4.05 -11.71 17.99
N PRO A 122 -4.70 -12.42 18.91
CA PRO A 122 -3.99 -13.35 19.82
C PRO A 122 -3.23 -14.47 19.12
N GLU A 123 -3.66 -14.83 17.89
CA GLU A 123 -3.06 -15.94 17.13
C GLU A 123 -2.53 -15.48 15.78
N THR A 124 -2.47 -14.18 15.52
CA THR A 124 -2.09 -13.65 14.22
C THR A 124 -0.99 -12.61 14.36
N ASP A 125 0.21 -12.99 13.94
CA ASP A 125 1.35 -12.08 13.90
C ASP A 125 1.29 -11.16 12.69
N GLY A 126 1.98 -10.04 12.77
CA GLY A 126 2.25 -9.18 11.64
C GLY A 126 3.66 -9.43 11.13
N VAL A 127 3.83 -9.54 9.82
CA VAL A 127 5.15 -9.64 9.19
C VAL A 127 5.51 -8.27 8.65
N LEU A 128 6.63 -7.74 9.12
CA LEU A 128 7.10 -6.40 8.76
C LEU A 128 7.94 -6.46 7.51
N PHE A 129 7.60 -5.59 6.56
CA PHE A 129 8.33 -5.43 5.30
C PHE A 129 8.74 -3.98 5.12
N GLU A 130 9.88 -3.77 4.50
CA GLU A 130 10.38 -2.43 4.20
C GLU A 130 11.01 -2.39 2.82
N MET A 131 10.94 -1.20 2.19
CA MET A 131 11.59 -0.92 0.93
C MET A 131 12.30 0.42 1.05
N LEU A 132 13.61 0.43 0.77
CA LEU A 132 14.35 1.67 0.69
C LEU A 132 14.13 2.32 -0.68
N ARG A 133 14.28 3.64 -0.75
CA ARG A 133 14.09 4.37 -2.00
C ARG A 133 14.93 3.79 -3.14
N GLU A 134 16.21 3.51 -2.89
CA GLU A 134 17.13 2.99 -3.90
C GLU A 134 16.79 1.57 -4.35
N GLU A 135 15.97 0.85 -3.59
CA GLU A 135 15.53 -0.51 -3.94
C GLU A 135 14.28 -0.51 -4.81
N CYS A 136 13.60 0.63 -4.94
CA CYS A 136 12.35 0.72 -5.66
C CYS A 136 12.58 0.77 -7.17
N LYS A 137 12.17 -0.30 -7.88
CA LYS A 137 12.32 -0.36 -9.34
C LYS A 137 11.15 0.25 -10.11
N TRP A 138 10.11 0.71 -9.39
CA TRP A 138 8.88 1.19 -9.99
C TRP A 138 8.90 2.68 -10.29
N ILE A 139 9.89 3.40 -9.78
CA ILE A 139 10.05 4.85 -9.98
C ILE A 139 11.33 5.13 -10.78
N ASP A 140 11.40 6.34 -11.34
CA ASP A 140 12.62 6.82 -11.97
C ASP A 140 13.58 7.36 -10.92
N HIS A 141 14.85 6.98 -11.02
CA HIS A 141 15.90 7.40 -10.07
C HIS A 141 16.76 8.55 -10.59
N GLY A 142 16.46 9.00 -11.73
CA GLY A 142 17.29 9.99 -12.24
C GLY A 142 17.09 10.73 -13.33
#